data_d06840792a2224ca9ab7f652d7abb3f8
#
_entry.id   d06840792a2224ca9ab7f652d7abb3f8
#
_cell.length_a   1.000
_cell.length_b   1.000
_cell.length_c   1.000
_cell.angle_alpha   90.00
_cell.angle_beta   90.00
_cell.angle_gamma   90.00
#
_symmetry.space_group_name_H-M   'P 1'
#
loop_
_entity.id
_entity.type
_entity.pdbx_description
1 polymer ?
#
loop_
_entity_poly.entity_id
_entity_poly.type
_entity_poly.pdbx_seq_one_letter_code
_entity_poly.pdbx_strand_id
1 'polypeptide(L)'
;LANRTCEGDFEVSPINVEGKDVVILGGGDTGADCLGTSLRQGARSITQLEIMPRPSNERPGGQPWPTYPMIYRVSSAHEEGGERVYAVTTEEFLKDDNGDLRALVISEVEFKDGKFEPVEGTRREIPAQFAFLAMGFVGPEHGSMISQFGVELDPRGNVARNGTYATNVDGVFVAGDAGRGQSLIVWAIAEGRSAASAVDAYLMGSTQLPAPIAPTARPLMV
;
A
#
# COMPACT_ATOMS: atom_id res chain seq x y z
N LEU A 1 6.71 -14.22 -4.42
CA LEU A 1 6.61 -15.59 -4.99
C LEU A 1 6.90 -15.60 -6.49
N ALA A 2 6.31 -14.71 -7.31
CA ALA A 2 6.52 -14.67 -8.75
C ALA A 2 8.02 -14.62 -9.13
N ASN A 3 8.80 -13.70 -8.54
CA ASN A 3 10.24 -13.61 -8.79
C ASN A 3 10.97 -14.90 -8.45
N ARG A 4 10.70 -15.50 -7.29
CA ARG A 4 11.32 -16.74 -6.86
C ARG A 4 10.96 -17.92 -7.76
N THR A 5 9.74 -17.94 -8.33
CA THR A 5 9.37 -18.92 -9.34
C THR A 5 10.16 -18.69 -10.64
N CYS A 6 10.30 -17.43 -11.08
CA CYS A 6 11.10 -17.09 -12.27
C CYS A 6 12.60 -17.38 -12.08
N GLU A 7 13.12 -17.26 -10.87
CA GLU A 7 14.50 -17.57 -10.49
C GLU A 7 14.77 -19.08 -10.32
N GLY A 8 13.72 -19.90 -10.42
CA GLY A 8 13.83 -21.36 -10.33
C GLY A 8 13.79 -21.93 -8.92
N ASP A 9 13.47 -21.12 -7.91
CA ASP A 9 13.30 -21.59 -6.52
C ASP A 9 12.11 -22.55 -6.37
N PHE A 10 11.13 -22.45 -7.28
CA PHE A 10 9.94 -23.29 -7.35
C PHE A 10 9.68 -23.70 -8.80
N GLU A 11 9.38 -24.97 -9.06
CA GLU A 11 8.88 -25.42 -10.36
C GLU A 11 7.50 -24.82 -10.67
N VAL A 12 6.66 -24.75 -9.64
CA VAL A 12 5.33 -24.13 -9.68
C VAL A 12 5.19 -23.26 -8.44
N SER A 13 4.57 -22.08 -8.60
CA SER A 13 4.29 -21.20 -7.46
C SER A 13 3.53 -21.97 -6.35
N PRO A 14 3.97 -21.91 -5.08
CA PRO A 14 3.25 -22.54 -3.96
C PRO A 14 1.86 -21.94 -3.71
N ILE A 15 1.59 -20.74 -4.24
CA ILE A 15 0.25 -20.16 -4.32
C ILE A 15 -0.11 -20.09 -5.80
N ASN A 16 -1.08 -20.91 -6.21
CA ASN A 16 -1.58 -20.97 -7.57
C ASN A 16 -3.09 -20.79 -7.57
N VAL A 17 -3.55 -19.87 -8.40
CA VAL A 17 -4.96 -19.50 -8.51
C VAL A 17 -5.62 -20.00 -9.81
N GLU A 18 -4.97 -20.92 -10.52
CA GLU A 18 -5.52 -21.51 -11.74
C GLU A 18 -6.93 -22.06 -11.52
N GLY A 19 -7.88 -21.63 -12.34
CA GLY A 19 -9.29 -22.04 -12.28
C GLY A 19 -10.07 -21.56 -11.05
N LYS A 20 -9.50 -20.67 -10.23
CA LYS A 20 -10.12 -20.14 -9.01
C LYS A 20 -10.73 -18.76 -9.23
N ASP A 21 -11.70 -18.41 -8.39
CA ASP A 21 -12.20 -17.05 -8.27
C ASP A 21 -11.34 -16.29 -7.27
N VAL A 22 -10.82 -15.15 -7.69
CA VAL A 22 -9.88 -14.32 -6.93
C VAL A 22 -10.51 -12.97 -6.64
N VAL A 23 -10.44 -12.55 -5.39
CA VAL A 23 -10.79 -11.18 -4.97
C VAL A 23 -9.55 -10.47 -4.45
N ILE A 24 -9.33 -9.25 -4.91
CA ILE A 24 -8.21 -8.40 -4.50
C ILE A 24 -8.78 -7.18 -3.79
N LEU A 25 -8.39 -6.97 -2.53
CA LEU A 25 -8.80 -5.83 -1.73
C LEU A 25 -7.74 -4.73 -1.81
N GLY A 26 -8.05 -3.65 -2.51
CA GLY A 26 -7.21 -2.49 -2.72
C GLY A 26 -6.96 -2.18 -4.19
N GLY A 27 -7.16 -0.91 -4.56
CA GLY A 27 -7.09 -0.39 -5.94
C GLY A 27 -5.73 0.15 -6.37
N GLY A 28 -4.68 0.04 -5.52
CA GLY A 28 -3.34 0.54 -5.79
C GLY A 28 -2.48 -0.38 -6.65
N ASP A 29 -1.20 -0.01 -6.82
CA ASP A 29 -0.23 -0.74 -7.67
C ASP A 29 -0.04 -2.19 -7.23
N THR A 30 0.00 -2.46 -5.91
CA THR A 30 0.07 -3.83 -5.39
C THR A 30 -1.14 -4.66 -5.83
N GLY A 31 -2.33 -4.06 -5.84
CA GLY A 31 -3.54 -4.72 -6.34
C GLY A 31 -3.46 -5.02 -7.83
N ALA A 32 -2.91 -4.10 -8.64
CA ALA A 32 -2.67 -4.30 -10.06
C ALA A 32 -1.68 -5.45 -10.33
N ASP A 33 -0.62 -5.56 -9.53
CA ASP A 33 0.35 -6.66 -9.61
C ASP A 33 -0.28 -8.01 -9.26
N CYS A 34 -1.11 -8.05 -8.21
CA CYS A 34 -1.88 -9.24 -7.84
C CYS A 34 -2.83 -9.65 -8.97
N LEU A 35 -3.50 -8.68 -9.62
CA LEU A 35 -4.43 -8.91 -10.73
C LEU A 35 -3.70 -9.51 -11.93
N GLY A 36 -2.63 -8.88 -12.40
CA GLY A 36 -1.85 -9.37 -13.54
C GLY A 36 -1.24 -10.75 -13.29
N THR A 37 -0.72 -11.00 -12.07
CA THR A 37 -0.19 -12.31 -11.69
C THR A 37 -1.28 -13.37 -11.71
N SER A 38 -2.46 -13.06 -11.17
CA SER A 38 -3.60 -14.00 -11.15
C SER A 38 -4.12 -14.33 -12.55
N LEU A 39 -4.17 -13.34 -13.47
CA LEU A 39 -4.52 -13.55 -14.87
C LEU A 39 -3.55 -14.53 -15.54
N ARG A 40 -2.24 -14.30 -15.37
CA ARG A 40 -1.19 -15.15 -15.97
C ARG A 40 -1.14 -16.56 -15.39
N GLN A 41 -1.64 -16.75 -14.16
CA GLN A 41 -1.83 -18.08 -13.58
C GLN A 41 -3.12 -18.76 -14.04
N GLY A 42 -3.98 -18.12 -14.81
CA GLY A 42 -5.22 -18.68 -15.32
C GLY A 42 -6.37 -18.71 -14.32
N ALA A 43 -6.49 -17.70 -13.47
CA ALA A 43 -7.66 -17.53 -12.60
C ALA A 43 -8.96 -17.53 -13.42
N ARG A 44 -10.03 -18.12 -12.89
CA ARG A 44 -11.36 -18.17 -13.54
C ARG A 44 -12.02 -16.81 -13.59
N SER A 45 -11.96 -16.09 -12.48
CA SER A 45 -12.42 -14.70 -12.38
C SER A 45 -11.53 -13.92 -11.43
N ILE A 46 -11.41 -12.62 -11.67
CA ILE A 46 -10.67 -11.71 -10.80
C ILE A 46 -11.49 -10.44 -10.61
N THR A 47 -11.79 -10.13 -9.35
CA THR A 47 -12.49 -8.90 -8.95
C THR A 47 -11.60 -8.11 -8.00
N GLN A 48 -11.22 -6.90 -8.40
CA GLN A 48 -10.48 -5.96 -7.56
C GLN A 48 -11.44 -4.96 -6.93
N LEU A 49 -11.42 -4.86 -5.61
CA LEU A 49 -12.30 -3.99 -4.82
C LEU A 49 -11.54 -2.74 -4.35
N GLU A 50 -12.19 -1.59 -4.48
CA GLU A 50 -11.69 -0.31 -3.99
C GLU A 50 -12.76 0.39 -3.15
N ILE A 51 -12.38 0.83 -1.95
CA ILE A 51 -13.31 1.55 -1.05
C ILE A 51 -13.60 2.97 -1.55
N MET A 52 -12.63 3.58 -2.23
CA MET A 52 -12.80 4.91 -2.80
C MET A 52 -13.73 4.86 -4.02
N PRO A 53 -14.49 5.93 -4.29
CA PRO A 53 -15.24 6.05 -5.53
C PRO A 53 -14.30 6.07 -6.74
N ARG A 54 -14.80 5.62 -7.89
CA ARG A 54 -14.05 5.65 -9.14
C ARG A 54 -13.64 7.10 -9.47
N PRO A 55 -12.33 7.39 -9.64
CA PRO A 55 -11.89 8.73 -10.00
C PRO A 55 -12.46 9.20 -11.34
N SER A 56 -12.57 10.52 -11.50
CA SER A 56 -12.95 11.12 -12.80
C SER A 56 -11.91 10.81 -13.88
N ASN A 57 -12.32 10.79 -15.12
CA ASN A 57 -11.41 10.73 -16.27
C ASN A 57 -10.65 12.05 -16.49
N GLU A 58 -11.18 13.15 -15.97
CA GLU A 58 -10.64 14.50 -16.12
C GLU A 58 -10.06 15.01 -14.80
N ARG A 59 -9.11 15.95 -14.89
CA ARG A 59 -8.51 16.61 -13.71
C ARG A 59 -9.60 17.33 -12.90
N PRO A 60 -9.77 17.02 -11.60
CA PRO A 60 -10.70 17.76 -10.75
C PRO A 60 -10.29 19.24 -10.61
N GLY A 61 -11.29 20.14 -10.60
CA GLY A 61 -11.04 21.58 -10.43
C GLY A 61 -10.34 21.95 -9.12
N GLY A 62 -10.53 21.15 -8.06
CA GLY A 62 -9.83 21.30 -6.78
C GLY A 62 -8.37 20.82 -6.78
N GLN A 63 -7.85 20.31 -7.88
CA GLN A 63 -6.46 19.82 -8.01
C GLN A 63 -5.75 20.47 -9.22
N PRO A 64 -5.54 21.82 -9.20
CA PRO A 64 -4.92 22.52 -10.30
C PRO A 64 -3.44 22.13 -10.43
N TRP A 65 -2.86 22.39 -11.61
CA TRP A 65 -1.41 22.33 -11.78
C TRP A 65 -0.70 23.24 -10.74
N PRO A 66 0.40 22.82 -10.09
CA PRO A 66 1.23 21.62 -10.34
C PRO A 66 0.87 20.40 -9.48
N THR A 67 -0.28 20.36 -8.81
CA THR A 67 -0.65 19.23 -7.98
C THR A 67 -0.87 17.97 -8.82
N TYR A 68 -0.60 16.81 -8.22
CA TYR A 68 -0.83 15.53 -8.89
C TYR A 68 -2.33 15.23 -8.96
N PRO A 69 -2.91 15.04 -10.15
CA PRO A 69 -4.35 14.87 -10.27
C PRO A 69 -4.78 13.45 -9.92
N MET A 70 -5.84 13.34 -9.12
CA MET A 70 -6.54 12.08 -8.87
C MET A 70 -7.50 11.80 -10.03
N ILE A 71 -6.98 11.20 -11.10
CA ILE A 71 -7.75 10.80 -12.29
C ILE A 71 -7.76 9.28 -12.44
N TYR A 72 -8.79 8.78 -13.11
CA TYR A 72 -8.88 7.37 -13.45
C TYR A 72 -7.74 6.94 -14.36
N ARG A 73 -7.05 5.87 -13.95
CA ARG A 73 -5.93 5.30 -14.70
C ARG A 73 -6.12 3.81 -14.90
N VAL A 74 -5.65 3.34 -16.04
CA VAL A 74 -5.60 1.92 -16.37
C VAL A 74 -4.13 1.55 -16.50
N SER A 75 -3.64 0.60 -15.71
CA SER A 75 -2.32 0.02 -15.86
C SER A 75 -2.34 -1.08 -16.91
N SER A 76 -1.16 -1.47 -17.42
CA SER A 76 -1.04 -2.60 -18.36
C SER A 76 -1.69 -3.89 -17.82
N ALA A 77 -1.54 -4.16 -16.52
CA ALA A 77 -2.19 -5.31 -15.91
C ALA A 77 -3.72 -5.29 -16.01
N HIS A 78 -4.33 -4.11 -15.85
CA HIS A 78 -5.78 -3.94 -16.00
C HIS A 78 -6.26 -4.05 -17.46
N GLU A 79 -5.37 -3.78 -18.43
CA GLU A 79 -5.69 -3.99 -19.86
C GLU A 79 -5.71 -5.48 -20.21
N GLU A 80 -5.00 -6.34 -19.44
CA GLU A 80 -5.02 -7.79 -19.63
C GLU A 80 -6.37 -8.41 -19.19
N GLY A 81 -7.14 -7.78 -18.28
CA GLY A 81 -8.45 -8.24 -17.82
C GLY A 81 -8.75 -7.95 -16.35
N GLY A 82 -9.74 -8.68 -15.81
CA GLY A 82 -10.23 -8.49 -14.46
C GLY A 82 -11.29 -7.38 -14.35
N GLU A 83 -12.12 -7.47 -13.32
CA GLU A 83 -13.13 -6.48 -12.99
C GLU A 83 -12.67 -5.57 -11.85
N ARG A 84 -12.91 -4.26 -11.95
CA ARG A 84 -12.68 -3.30 -10.87
C ARG A 84 -13.99 -2.74 -10.36
N VAL A 85 -14.24 -2.94 -9.07
CA VAL A 85 -15.45 -2.48 -8.38
C VAL A 85 -15.04 -1.40 -7.36
N TYR A 86 -15.67 -0.24 -7.47
CA TYR A 86 -15.37 0.94 -6.65
C TYR A 86 -16.49 1.22 -5.65
N ALA A 87 -16.16 2.01 -4.63
CA ALA A 87 -17.06 2.41 -3.55
C ALA A 87 -17.71 1.19 -2.88
N VAL A 88 -16.89 0.18 -2.55
CA VAL A 88 -17.34 -1.02 -1.85
C VAL A 88 -16.44 -1.35 -0.67
N THR A 89 -17.01 -1.95 0.36
CA THR A 89 -16.29 -2.52 1.49
C THR A 89 -16.56 -4.02 1.61
N THR A 90 -15.62 -4.75 2.21
CA THR A 90 -15.79 -6.16 2.55
C THR A 90 -16.28 -6.24 4.00
N GLU A 91 -17.40 -6.90 4.21
CA GLU A 91 -17.98 -7.08 5.53
C GLU A 91 -17.61 -8.42 6.17
N GLU A 92 -17.52 -9.48 5.35
CA GLU A 92 -17.34 -10.83 5.86
C GLU A 92 -16.62 -11.73 4.86
N PHE A 93 -15.84 -12.68 5.39
CA PHE A 93 -15.23 -13.77 4.65
C PHE A 93 -15.96 -15.06 4.97
N LEU A 94 -16.62 -15.64 3.98
CA LEU A 94 -17.41 -16.85 4.15
C LEU A 94 -16.57 -18.10 3.88
N LYS A 95 -16.71 -19.09 4.74
CA LYS A 95 -16.03 -20.38 4.63
C LYS A 95 -16.96 -21.44 4.05
N ASP A 96 -16.39 -22.45 3.44
CA ASP A 96 -17.06 -23.70 3.12
C ASP A 96 -17.03 -24.67 4.33
N ASP A 97 -17.55 -25.89 4.12
CA ASP A 97 -17.61 -26.93 5.16
C ASP A 97 -16.22 -27.42 5.60
N ASN A 98 -15.18 -27.21 4.81
CA ASN A 98 -13.80 -27.56 5.13
C ASN A 98 -13.05 -26.44 5.86
N GLY A 99 -13.67 -25.24 5.96
CA GLY A 99 -13.07 -24.06 6.54
C GLY A 99 -12.30 -23.19 5.54
N ASP A 100 -12.30 -23.55 4.26
CA ASP A 100 -11.66 -22.80 3.19
C ASP A 100 -12.55 -21.63 2.75
N LEU A 101 -11.91 -20.58 2.19
CA LEU A 101 -12.63 -19.42 1.66
C LEU A 101 -13.50 -19.83 0.47
N ARG A 102 -14.82 -19.50 0.51
CA ARG A 102 -15.74 -19.71 -0.60
C ARG A 102 -16.28 -18.44 -1.23
N ALA A 103 -16.43 -17.37 -0.43
CA ALA A 103 -16.98 -16.10 -0.90
C ALA A 103 -16.63 -14.94 0.03
N LEU A 104 -16.72 -13.71 -0.48
CA LEU A 104 -16.75 -12.49 0.33
C LEU A 104 -18.15 -11.88 0.29
N VAL A 105 -18.56 -11.30 1.42
CA VAL A 105 -19.73 -10.42 1.48
C VAL A 105 -19.26 -9.00 1.35
N ILE A 106 -19.80 -8.28 0.40
CA ILE A 106 -19.49 -6.87 0.14
C ILE A 106 -20.74 -6.01 0.17
N SER A 107 -20.58 -4.73 0.50
CA SER A 107 -21.61 -3.70 0.38
C SER A 107 -21.05 -2.47 -0.31
N GLU A 108 -21.90 -1.72 -1.01
CA GLU A 108 -21.54 -0.38 -1.45
C GLU A 108 -21.34 0.54 -0.25
N VAL A 109 -20.50 1.56 -0.40
CA VAL A 109 -20.24 2.54 0.65
C VAL A 109 -20.42 3.96 0.13
N GLU A 110 -20.86 4.82 1.04
CA GLU A 110 -20.87 6.28 0.87
C GLU A 110 -19.95 6.92 1.90
N PHE A 111 -19.28 8.01 1.52
CA PHE A 111 -18.45 8.78 2.44
C PHE A 111 -19.29 9.84 3.13
N LYS A 112 -19.56 9.64 4.45
CA LYS A 112 -20.35 10.54 5.29
C LYS A 112 -19.59 10.87 6.57
N ASP A 113 -19.56 12.11 6.97
CA ASP A 113 -18.98 12.60 8.23
C ASP A 113 -17.55 12.09 8.51
N GLY A 114 -16.73 11.96 7.44
CA GLY A 114 -15.34 11.52 7.56
C GLY A 114 -15.14 10.00 7.61
N LYS A 115 -16.21 9.20 7.38
CA LYS A 115 -16.18 7.74 7.39
C LYS A 115 -16.88 7.15 6.17
N PHE A 116 -16.48 5.94 5.80
CA PHE A 116 -17.22 5.13 4.83
C PHE A 116 -18.30 4.35 5.57
N GLU A 117 -19.55 4.53 5.17
CA GLU A 117 -20.71 3.83 5.74
C GLU A 117 -21.33 2.92 4.68
N PRO A 118 -21.62 1.65 5.01
CA PRO A 118 -22.33 0.75 4.10
C PRO A 118 -23.72 1.27 3.73
N VAL A 119 -24.06 1.15 2.46
CA VAL A 119 -25.38 1.50 1.93
C VAL A 119 -26.33 0.33 2.14
N GLU A 120 -27.42 0.57 2.86
CA GLU A 120 -28.42 -0.45 3.15
C GLU A 120 -29.01 -1.06 1.86
N GLY A 121 -29.21 -2.39 1.87
CA GLY A 121 -29.77 -3.13 0.74
C GLY A 121 -28.80 -3.44 -0.41
N THR A 122 -27.53 -3.04 -0.33
CA THR A 122 -26.51 -3.33 -1.36
C THR A 122 -25.65 -4.56 -1.03
N ARG A 123 -25.85 -5.18 0.13
CA ARG A 123 -25.12 -6.35 0.58
C ARG A 123 -25.30 -7.52 -0.39
N ARG A 124 -24.17 -8.07 -0.87
CA ARG A 124 -24.13 -9.20 -1.80
C ARG A 124 -22.92 -10.08 -1.58
N GLU A 125 -23.04 -11.35 -1.96
CA GLU A 125 -21.91 -12.28 -1.99
C GLU A 125 -21.22 -12.24 -3.36
N ILE A 126 -19.88 -12.35 -3.34
CA ILE A 126 -19.06 -12.59 -4.53
C ILE A 126 -18.22 -13.85 -4.31
N PRO A 127 -18.13 -14.78 -5.28
CA PRO A 127 -17.34 -15.99 -5.12
C PRO A 127 -15.86 -15.66 -4.98
N ALA A 128 -15.16 -16.36 -4.07
CA ALA A 128 -13.74 -16.21 -3.86
C ALA A 128 -13.14 -17.45 -3.21
N GLN A 129 -12.18 -18.08 -3.85
CA GLN A 129 -11.33 -19.11 -3.23
C GLN A 129 -9.98 -18.52 -2.81
N PHE A 130 -9.64 -17.33 -3.31
CA PHE A 130 -8.49 -16.56 -2.85
C PHE A 130 -8.88 -15.10 -2.62
N ALA A 131 -8.36 -14.52 -1.54
CA ALA A 131 -8.45 -13.10 -1.26
C ALA A 131 -7.05 -12.54 -1.02
N PHE A 132 -6.62 -11.57 -1.84
CA PHE A 132 -5.36 -10.87 -1.68
C PHE A 132 -5.58 -9.52 -1.02
N LEU A 133 -4.90 -9.27 0.10
CA LEU A 133 -4.98 -8.01 0.81
C LEU A 133 -3.91 -7.06 0.29
N ALA A 134 -4.30 -6.10 -0.53
CA ALA A 134 -3.44 -5.09 -1.16
C ALA A 134 -3.76 -3.67 -0.65
N MET A 135 -4.01 -3.55 0.66
CA MET A 135 -4.52 -2.34 1.33
C MET A 135 -3.39 -1.48 1.95
N GLY A 136 -2.15 -1.65 1.50
CA GLY A 136 -0.99 -0.94 2.02
C GLY A 136 -0.40 -1.60 3.28
N PHE A 137 0.25 -0.80 4.10
CA PHE A 137 0.98 -1.26 5.28
C PHE A 137 0.56 -0.45 6.51
N VAL A 138 0.58 -1.06 7.67
CA VAL A 138 0.27 -0.38 8.94
C VAL A 138 1.47 0.33 9.55
N GLY A 139 2.68 0.00 9.14
CA GLY A 139 3.93 0.58 9.63
C GLY A 139 5.07 -0.44 9.73
N PRO A 140 6.20 -0.07 10.31
CA PRO A 140 7.32 -0.97 10.55
C PRO A 140 6.94 -2.05 11.57
N GLU A 141 7.54 -3.24 11.46
CA GLU A 141 7.39 -4.31 12.45
C GLU A 141 8.05 -3.92 13.76
N HIS A 142 7.28 -3.85 14.85
CA HIS A 142 7.73 -3.42 16.16
C HIS A 142 8.58 -4.46 16.92
N GLY A 143 8.61 -5.70 16.44
CA GLY A 143 9.45 -6.79 16.96
C GLY A 143 10.95 -6.55 16.68
N SER A 144 11.76 -7.53 16.70
CA SER A 144 13.17 -7.58 16.24
C SER A 144 13.97 -6.26 16.36
N MET A 145 14.19 -5.54 15.25
CA MET A 145 15.11 -4.41 15.17
C MET A 145 14.69 -3.21 16.02
N ILE A 146 13.43 -2.82 16.00
CA ILE A 146 12.91 -1.66 16.77
C ILE A 146 13.11 -1.89 18.26
N SER A 147 12.75 -3.07 18.77
CA SER A 147 12.93 -3.42 20.19
C SER A 147 14.39 -3.61 20.56
N GLN A 148 15.24 -4.14 19.67
CA GLN A 148 16.68 -4.31 19.93
C GLN A 148 17.41 -2.97 20.05
N PHE A 149 17.10 -2.00 19.20
CA PHE A 149 17.69 -0.66 19.25
C PHE A 149 17.09 0.22 20.35
N GLY A 150 15.88 -0.09 20.84
CA GLY A 150 15.20 0.73 21.84
C GLY A 150 14.76 2.09 21.30
N VAL A 151 14.46 2.18 19.99
CA VAL A 151 13.97 3.41 19.38
C VAL A 151 12.51 3.67 19.75
N GLU A 152 12.17 4.93 20.00
CA GLU A 152 10.80 5.36 20.27
C GLU A 152 9.96 5.40 18.98
N LEU A 153 8.65 5.24 19.17
CA LEU A 153 7.68 5.33 18.08
C LEU A 153 6.87 6.63 18.19
N ASP A 154 6.46 7.15 17.05
CA ASP A 154 5.51 8.26 16.97
C ASP A 154 4.06 7.77 17.25
N PRO A 155 3.06 8.66 17.43
CA PRO A 155 1.68 8.26 17.69
C PRO A 155 1.04 7.42 16.56
N ARG A 156 1.64 7.36 15.37
CA ARG A 156 1.20 6.53 14.24
C ARG A 156 1.90 5.19 14.16
N GLY A 157 2.84 4.91 15.08
CA GLY A 157 3.60 3.67 15.13
C GLY A 157 4.85 3.64 14.23
N ASN A 158 5.27 4.78 13.65
CA ASN A 158 6.53 4.87 12.93
C ASN A 158 7.67 5.23 13.88
N VAL A 159 8.91 4.97 13.49
CA VAL A 159 10.07 5.34 14.30
C VAL A 159 10.13 6.87 14.46
N ALA A 160 10.09 7.34 15.70
CA ALA A 160 10.18 8.75 16.02
C ALA A 160 11.56 9.33 15.66
N ARG A 161 11.57 10.55 15.14
CA ARG A 161 12.77 11.25 14.70
C ARG A 161 12.66 12.76 14.86
N ASN A 162 13.80 13.41 15.03
CA ASN A 162 13.89 14.86 15.10
C ASN A 162 14.10 15.50 13.71
N GLY A 163 14.36 16.81 13.69
CA GLY A 163 14.59 17.59 12.45
C GLY A 163 15.84 17.19 11.66
N THR A 164 16.74 16.40 12.22
CA THR A 164 17.96 15.88 11.61
C THR A 164 17.93 14.37 11.37
N TYR A 165 16.74 13.78 11.29
CA TYR A 165 16.54 12.33 11.10
C TYR A 165 17.07 11.44 12.25
N ALA A 166 17.63 12.01 13.34
CA ALA A 166 18.10 11.25 14.49
C ALA A 166 16.92 10.77 15.34
N THR A 167 17.03 9.55 15.86
CA THR A 167 16.11 8.97 16.83
C THR A 167 16.44 9.40 18.26
N ASN A 168 15.75 8.85 19.26
CA ASN A 168 16.09 8.99 20.68
C ASN A 168 17.41 8.27 21.06
N VAL A 169 17.90 7.36 20.21
CA VAL A 169 19.14 6.59 20.46
C VAL A 169 20.28 7.26 19.72
N ASP A 170 21.36 7.58 20.45
CA ASP A 170 22.53 8.24 19.89
C ASP A 170 23.16 7.41 18.77
N GLY A 171 23.50 8.07 17.65
CA GLY A 171 24.06 7.42 16.46
C GLY A 171 23.06 6.64 15.62
N VAL A 172 21.76 6.61 15.96
CA VAL A 172 20.71 5.94 15.21
C VAL A 172 19.82 6.96 14.48
N PHE A 173 19.73 6.78 13.16
CA PHE A 173 18.98 7.66 12.28
C PHE A 173 17.93 6.86 11.52
N VAL A 174 16.80 7.49 11.15
CA VAL A 174 15.75 6.85 10.39
C VAL A 174 15.25 7.73 9.23
N ALA A 175 15.10 7.14 8.04
CA ALA A 175 14.62 7.79 6.84
C ALA A 175 13.65 6.87 6.07
N GLY A 176 12.87 7.44 5.17
CA GLY A 176 11.90 6.70 4.37
C GLY A 176 10.72 6.18 5.19
N ASP A 177 10.12 5.09 4.73
CA ASP A 177 8.86 4.56 5.24
C ASP A 177 8.88 4.27 6.74
N ALA A 178 10.00 3.82 7.30
CA ALA A 178 10.11 3.51 8.72
C ALA A 178 9.88 4.73 9.64
N GLY A 179 10.25 5.94 9.18
CA GLY A 179 10.07 7.17 9.97
C GLY A 179 8.96 8.10 9.45
N ARG A 180 8.65 8.04 8.15
CA ARG A 180 7.61 8.86 7.50
C ARG A 180 6.24 8.18 7.52
N GLY A 181 6.19 6.87 7.57
CA GLY A 181 5.09 6.03 7.12
C GLY A 181 5.23 5.72 5.63
N GLN A 182 4.50 4.73 5.15
CA GLN A 182 4.57 4.32 3.75
C GLN A 182 4.37 5.50 2.80
N SER A 183 5.22 5.59 1.77
CA SER A 183 5.19 6.69 0.82
C SER A 183 5.87 6.30 -0.51
N LEU A 184 5.96 7.25 -1.43
CA LEU A 184 6.63 7.02 -2.71
C LEU A 184 8.13 6.89 -2.53
N ILE A 185 8.78 6.08 -3.37
CA ILE A 185 10.23 5.85 -3.36
C ILE A 185 11.03 7.15 -3.52
N VAL A 186 10.49 8.14 -4.24
CA VAL A 186 11.15 9.45 -4.39
C VAL A 186 11.33 10.17 -3.06
N TRP A 187 10.41 9.98 -2.10
CA TRP A 187 10.54 10.49 -0.73
C TRP A 187 11.62 9.75 0.03
N ALA A 188 11.68 8.42 -0.09
CA ALA A 188 12.71 7.63 0.57
C ALA A 188 14.11 8.00 0.09
N ILE A 189 14.29 8.23 -1.22
CA ILE A 189 15.56 8.70 -1.81
C ILE A 189 15.92 10.10 -1.29
N ALA A 190 14.99 11.05 -1.31
CA ALA A 190 15.24 12.42 -0.86
C ALA A 190 15.57 12.48 0.64
N GLU A 191 14.82 11.74 1.46
CA GLU A 191 15.10 11.62 2.90
C GLU A 191 16.42 10.91 3.19
N GLY A 192 16.74 9.83 2.46
CA GLY A 192 18.02 9.13 2.60
C GLY A 192 19.21 10.04 2.34
N ARG A 193 19.11 10.92 1.33
CA ARG A 193 20.14 11.94 1.06
C ARG A 193 20.27 12.95 2.18
N SER A 194 19.16 13.43 2.72
CA SER A 194 19.16 14.35 3.86
C SER A 194 19.66 13.71 5.15
N ALA A 195 19.27 12.44 5.38
CA ALA A 195 19.79 11.67 6.53
C ALA A 195 21.29 11.43 6.42
N ALA A 196 21.80 11.13 5.21
CA ALA A 196 23.26 10.99 4.98
C ALA A 196 24.01 12.29 5.33
N SER A 197 23.46 13.46 4.98
CA SER A 197 24.02 14.75 5.40
C SER A 197 24.04 14.91 6.93
N ALA A 198 22.98 14.48 7.60
CA ALA A 198 22.90 14.54 9.06
C ALA A 198 23.89 13.57 9.74
N VAL A 199 24.05 12.36 9.21
CA VAL A 199 25.04 11.38 9.68
C VAL A 199 26.46 11.91 9.48
N ASP A 200 26.76 12.49 8.32
CA ASP A 200 28.07 13.09 8.05
C ASP A 200 28.38 14.23 9.04
N ALA A 201 27.42 15.12 9.28
CA ALA A 201 27.56 16.18 10.27
C ALA A 201 27.76 15.64 11.70
N TYR A 202 27.08 14.56 12.06
CA TYR A 202 27.24 13.90 13.35
C TYR A 202 28.63 13.31 13.54
N LEU A 203 29.17 12.65 12.51
CA LEU A 203 30.48 11.99 12.57
C LEU A 203 31.66 12.97 12.43
N MET A 204 31.51 14.00 11.57
CA MET A 204 32.58 14.90 11.19
C MET A 204 32.51 16.29 11.87
N GLY A 205 31.43 16.56 12.61
CA GLY A 205 31.16 17.87 13.22
C GLY A 205 30.60 18.91 12.25
N SER A 206 30.72 18.70 10.95
CA SER A 206 30.15 19.55 9.89
C SER A 206 29.96 18.74 8.60
N THR A 207 29.18 19.24 7.67
CA THR A 207 28.92 18.55 6.40
C THR A 207 28.89 19.51 5.21
N GLN A 208 29.32 19.00 4.04
CA GLN A 208 29.13 19.62 2.73
C GLN A 208 28.08 18.89 1.90
N LEU A 209 27.47 17.82 2.43
CA LEU A 209 26.47 17.04 1.71
C LEU A 209 25.12 17.79 1.65
N PRO A 210 24.40 17.70 0.54
CA PRO A 210 23.10 18.34 0.39
C PRO A 210 22.04 17.67 1.29
N ALA A 211 21.20 18.48 1.92
CA ALA A 211 20.00 18.04 2.65
C ALA A 211 18.74 18.54 1.90
N PRO A 212 18.26 17.85 0.86
CA PRO A 212 17.24 18.36 -0.05
C PRO A 212 15.87 18.58 0.61
N ILE A 213 15.55 17.83 1.65
CA ILE A 213 14.25 17.97 2.35
C ILE A 213 14.40 17.80 3.86
N ALA A 214 13.50 18.42 4.61
CA ALA A 214 13.34 18.17 6.03
C ALA A 214 12.43 16.94 6.30
N PRO A 215 12.52 16.28 7.46
CA PRO A 215 11.64 15.17 7.84
C PRO A 215 10.14 15.51 7.80
N THR A 216 9.82 16.78 7.99
CA THR A 216 8.45 17.33 7.98
C THR A 216 7.93 17.71 6.60
N ALA A 217 8.76 17.64 5.56
CA ALA A 217 8.35 17.97 4.20
C ALA A 217 7.14 17.11 3.76
N ARG A 218 6.19 17.74 3.07
CA ARG A 218 4.97 17.12 2.56
C ARG A 218 4.88 17.33 1.05
N PRO A 219 4.21 16.42 0.31
CA PRO A 219 3.88 16.71 -1.08
C PRO A 219 2.99 17.94 -1.17
N LEU A 220 3.03 18.61 -2.32
CA LEU A 220 2.04 19.62 -2.65
C LEU A 220 0.67 18.95 -2.78
N MET A 221 -0.15 19.11 -1.76
CA MET A 221 -1.55 18.69 -1.73
C MET A 221 -2.41 19.93 -1.58
N VAL A 222 -3.51 19.98 -2.30
CA VAL A 222 -4.56 20.98 -2.16
C VAL A 222 -5.68 20.40 -1.34
#